data_98bc17461775e85344095f3ee4d5054a
#
_entry.id   98bc17461775e85344095f3ee4d5054a
#
_cell.length_a   1.000
_cell.length_b   1.000
_cell.length_c   1.000
_cell.angle_alpha   90.00
_cell.angle_beta   90.00
_cell.angle_gamma   90.00
#
_symmetry.space_group_name_H-M   'P 1'
#
loop_
_entity.id
_entity.type
_entity.pdbx_description
1 polymer ?
#
loop_
_entity_poly.entity_id
_entity_poly.type
_entity_poly.pdbx_seq_one_letter_code
_entity_poly.pdbx_strand_id
1 'polypeptide(L)'
;MSIRVIIAGFKGKMGQAACQMVLADPDLYLVAVLDPFESESEWQGIPVFKDKADLAGFEADVWVDFTTPAVAYENTRFALENGFAPVVGTTGFTSEEIAELKEFSRAQDLGGLIAPNFALGAVLLMQFATQAAKYFPNVEIIELHHDKKKDAPSGTAIKTAELMAEVRESIQQGAADEEELIAGARGADFDGMRIHSVRLPGLVAHQEVIFGNQGEGLTLRHDSYDRSSFMTGVNLGIKEVVKRHELVYGLEHLL
;
A
#
# COMPACT_ATOMS: atom_id res chain seq x y z
N MET A 1 -17.19 18.23 10.48
CA MET A 1 -15.93 18.96 10.71
C MET A 1 -14.94 18.43 9.69
N SER A 2 -14.17 19.32 9.06
CA SER A 2 -13.12 18.89 8.10
C SER A 2 -11.94 18.31 8.87
N ILE A 3 -11.33 17.23 8.35
CA ILE A 3 -10.14 16.59 8.92
C ILE A 3 -8.91 17.44 8.56
N ARG A 4 -8.14 17.86 9.54
CA ARG A 4 -6.92 18.64 9.36
C ARG A 4 -5.74 17.72 9.11
N VAL A 5 -5.08 17.90 7.97
CA VAL A 5 -4.06 16.97 7.47
C VAL A 5 -2.69 17.66 7.38
N ILE A 6 -1.66 17.02 7.91
CA ILE A 6 -0.25 17.31 7.64
C ILE A 6 0.27 16.31 6.62
N ILE A 7 1.08 16.75 5.65
CA ILE A 7 1.74 15.85 4.69
C ILE A 7 3.25 15.97 4.79
N ALA A 8 3.93 14.90 5.19
CA ALA A 8 5.37 14.76 5.21
C ALA A 8 5.88 14.14 3.90
N GLY A 9 6.95 14.70 3.34
CA GLY A 9 7.49 14.30 2.04
C GLY A 9 6.70 14.86 0.84
N PHE A 10 6.08 16.02 1.00
CA PHE A 10 5.18 16.61 0.01
C PHE A 10 5.82 16.91 -1.35
N LYS A 11 7.13 17.07 -1.44
CA LYS A 11 7.87 17.27 -2.71
C LYS A 11 8.02 15.99 -3.52
N GLY A 12 7.89 14.82 -2.89
CA GLY A 12 7.92 13.53 -3.57
C GLY A 12 6.69 13.33 -4.46
N LYS A 13 6.79 12.39 -5.41
CA LYS A 13 5.71 12.12 -6.38
C LYS A 13 4.39 11.70 -5.71
N MET A 14 4.46 10.91 -4.63
CA MET A 14 3.29 10.51 -3.85
C MET A 14 2.79 11.65 -2.96
N GLY A 15 3.70 12.38 -2.33
CA GLY A 15 3.34 13.54 -1.51
C GLY A 15 2.61 14.63 -2.30
N GLN A 16 3.08 14.94 -3.52
CA GLN A 16 2.39 15.89 -4.42
C GLN A 16 0.98 15.41 -4.79
N ALA A 17 0.82 14.12 -5.11
CA ALA A 17 -0.50 13.56 -5.41
C ALA A 17 -1.42 13.61 -4.18
N ALA A 18 -0.90 13.32 -2.99
CA ALA A 18 -1.64 13.42 -1.75
C ALA A 18 -2.06 14.87 -1.43
N CYS A 19 -1.18 15.85 -1.63
CA CYS A 19 -1.52 17.26 -1.48
C CYS A 19 -2.69 17.66 -2.40
N GLN A 20 -2.61 17.30 -3.68
CA GLN A 20 -3.68 17.58 -4.65
C GLN A 20 -5.00 16.91 -4.26
N MET A 21 -4.95 15.67 -3.80
CA MET A 21 -6.12 14.93 -3.35
C MET A 21 -6.77 15.60 -2.12
N VAL A 22 -5.97 15.98 -1.11
CA VAL A 22 -6.47 16.66 0.09
C VAL A 22 -7.08 18.02 -0.25
N LEU A 23 -6.44 18.79 -1.14
CA LEU A 23 -6.95 20.10 -1.58
C LEU A 23 -8.25 20.01 -2.40
N ALA A 24 -8.49 18.88 -3.06
CA ALA A 24 -9.69 18.65 -3.86
C ALA A 24 -10.87 18.06 -3.06
N ASP A 25 -10.64 17.50 -1.88
CA ASP A 25 -11.68 16.86 -1.06
C ASP A 25 -12.27 17.88 -0.07
N PRO A 26 -13.60 18.18 -0.11
CA PRO A 26 -14.24 19.17 0.77
C PRO A 26 -14.24 18.77 2.26
N ASP A 27 -14.03 17.50 2.58
CA ASP A 27 -13.99 17.01 3.96
C ASP A 27 -12.59 17.12 4.59
N LEU A 28 -11.57 17.44 3.79
CA LEU A 28 -10.17 17.50 4.22
C LEU A 28 -9.63 18.92 4.16
N TYR A 29 -8.70 19.24 5.05
CA TYR A 29 -8.05 20.55 5.09
C TYR A 29 -6.55 20.39 5.28
N LEU A 30 -5.73 20.75 4.28
CA LEU A 30 -4.28 20.70 4.35
C LEU A 30 -3.78 21.87 5.19
N VAL A 31 -3.33 21.58 6.42
CA VAL A 31 -2.92 22.63 7.39
C VAL A 31 -1.42 22.88 7.41
N ALA A 32 -0.60 21.90 7.01
CA ALA A 32 0.85 22.03 6.95
C ALA A 32 1.45 20.99 6.02
N VAL A 33 2.63 21.27 5.50
CA VAL A 33 3.48 20.31 4.78
C VAL A 33 4.89 20.31 5.39
N LEU A 34 5.54 19.14 5.34
CA LEU A 34 6.89 18.95 5.88
C LEU A 34 7.84 18.42 4.78
N ASP A 35 8.95 19.10 4.59
CA ASP A 35 10.10 18.60 3.82
C ASP A 35 11.38 19.29 4.29
N PRO A 36 12.40 18.57 4.79
CA PRO A 36 13.61 19.16 5.35
C PRO A 36 14.48 19.88 4.30
N PHE A 37 14.27 19.63 3.02
CA PHE A 37 15.04 20.17 1.90
C PHE A 37 14.37 21.37 1.24
N GLU A 38 13.12 21.73 1.64
CA GLU A 38 12.45 22.90 1.08
C GLU A 38 13.06 24.20 1.63
N SER A 39 13.26 25.18 0.76
CA SER A 39 13.82 26.48 1.14
C SER A 39 12.76 27.49 1.58
N GLU A 40 11.58 27.41 0.98
CA GLU A 40 10.46 28.31 1.22
C GLU A 40 9.74 27.95 2.53
N SER A 41 9.16 28.95 3.19
CA SER A 41 8.36 28.79 4.41
C SER A 41 6.87 28.58 4.12
N GLU A 42 6.45 28.70 2.86
CA GLU A 42 5.07 28.60 2.42
C GLU A 42 4.98 27.93 1.04
N TRP A 43 3.99 27.08 0.85
CA TRP A 43 3.65 26.46 -0.42
C TRP A 43 2.15 26.60 -0.70
N GLN A 44 1.77 27.35 -1.73
CA GLN A 44 0.36 27.64 -2.09
C GLN A 44 -0.49 28.18 -0.91
N GLY A 45 0.08 29.01 -0.04
CA GLY A 45 -0.60 29.55 1.14
C GLY A 45 -0.63 28.61 2.35
N ILE A 46 0.10 27.47 2.25
CA ILE A 46 0.18 26.45 3.31
C ILE A 46 1.59 26.53 3.94
N PRO A 47 1.70 26.59 5.28
CA PRO A 47 2.98 26.64 5.94
C PRO A 47 3.83 25.40 5.69
N VAL A 48 5.12 25.62 5.42
CA VAL A 48 6.11 24.58 5.20
C VAL A 48 7.01 24.47 6.43
N PHE A 49 7.09 23.27 6.97
CA PHE A 49 8.00 22.95 8.07
C PHE A 49 9.19 22.16 7.57
N LYS A 50 10.35 22.38 8.18
CA LYS A 50 11.60 21.66 7.84
C LYS A 50 11.95 20.61 8.88
N ASP A 51 11.57 20.85 10.13
CA ASP A 51 11.74 19.91 11.22
C ASP A 51 10.37 19.54 11.80
N LYS A 52 10.14 18.26 12.01
CA LYS A 52 8.90 17.76 12.64
C LYS A 52 8.73 18.30 14.07
N ALA A 53 9.84 18.61 14.77
CA ALA A 53 9.79 19.16 16.12
C ALA A 53 9.03 20.49 16.19
N ASP A 54 9.05 21.28 15.11
CA ASP A 54 8.32 22.55 15.01
C ASP A 54 6.78 22.35 14.90
N LEU A 55 6.34 21.12 14.64
CA LEU A 55 4.94 20.71 14.60
C LEU A 55 4.42 20.16 15.94
N ALA A 56 5.25 20.12 16.98
CA ALA A 56 4.82 19.71 18.30
C ALA A 56 3.73 20.66 18.84
N GLY A 57 2.55 20.12 19.18
CA GLY A 57 1.39 20.91 19.63
C GLY A 57 0.68 21.68 18.50
N PHE A 58 1.01 21.41 17.23
CA PHE A 58 0.27 21.96 16.09
C PHE A 58 -1.14 21.38 16.02
N GLU A 59 -2.11 22.15 15.56
CA GLU A 59 -3.49 21.68 15.45
C GLU A 59 -3.73 20.89 14.17
N ALA A 60 -3.62 19.57 14.24
CA ALA A 60 -3.93 18.64 13.14
C ALA A 60 -4.57 17.35 13.67
N ASP A 61 -5.23 16.62 12.81
CA ASP A 61 -5.90 15.36 13.12
C ASP A 61 -5.14 14.16 12.52
N VAL A 62 -4.55 14.32 11.33
CA VAL A 62 -3.90 13.24 10.58
C VAL A 62 -2.52 13.68 10.08
N TRP A 63 -1.55 12.76 10.21
CA TRP A 63 -0.22 12.86 9.63
C TRP A 63 -0.08 11.87 8.48
N VAL A 64 0.03 12.36 7.24
CA VAL A 64 0.30 11.52 6.07
C VAL A 64 1.80 11.48 5.81
N ASP A 65 2.39 10.28 5.71
CA ASP A 65 3.83 10.10 5.49
C ASP A 65 4.15 9.40 4.17
N PHE A 66 4.82 10.13 3.28
CA PHE A 66 5.43 9.64 2.04
C PHE A 66 6.91 10.05 1.96
N THR A 67 7.64 9.86 3.05
CA THR A 67 9.06 10.18 3.18
C THR A 67 9.95 9.02 2.71
N THR A 68 10.91 8.64 3.53
CA THR A 68 11.85 7.54 3.22
C THR A 68 11.89 6.52 4.36
N PRO A 69 12.27 5.25 4.10
CA PRO A 69 12.39 4.22 5.13
C PRO A 69 13.24 4.63 6.35
N ALA A 70 14.28 5.43 6.12
CA ALA A 70 15.21 5.84 7.17
C ALA A 70 14.58 6.72 8.27
N VAL A 71 13.45 7.37 7.99
CA VAL A 71 12.81 8.30 8.94
C VAL A 71 11.35 7.94 9.25
N ALA A 72 10.77 6.97 8.54
CA ALA A 72 9.35 6.64 8.63
C ALA A 72 8.93 6.20 10.03
N TYR A 73 9.73 5.36 10.71
CA TYR A 73 9.46 4.93 12.08
C TYR A 73 9.41 6.13 13.04
N GLU A 74 10.45 6.96 13.04
CA GLU A 74 10.55 8.13 13.90
C GLU A 74 9.46 9.18 13.61
N ASN A 75 9.05 9.32 12.35
CA ASN A 75 7.95 10.21 11.99
C ASN A 75 6.60 9.67 12.48
N THR A 76 6.37 8.37 12.32
CA THR A 76 5.15 7.71 12.78
C THR A 76 5.04 7.79 14.31
N ARG A 77 6.15 7.56 15.00
CA ARG A 77 6.24 7.68 16.46
C ARG A 77 5.92 9.11 16.91
N PHE A 78 6.57 10.10 16.29
CA PHE A 78 6.33 11.52 16.55
C PHE A 78 4.85 11.90 16.32
N ALA A 79 4.23 11.43 15.24
CA ALA A 79 2.82 11.69 14.96
C ALA A 79 1.94 11.19 16.12
N LEU A 80 2.12 9.94 16.54
CA LEU A 80 1.38 9.36 17.66
C LEU A 80 1.62 10.12 18.99
N GLU A 81 2.85 10.53 19.27
CA GLU A 81 3.21 11.30 20.49
C GLU A 81 2.54 12.68 20.54
N ASN A 82 2.21 13.25 19.38
CA ASN A 82 1.58 14.56 19.26
C ASN A 82 0.06 14.50 18.98
N GLY A 83 -0.54 13.31 19.04
CA GLY A 83 -1.98 13.13 18.85
C GLY A 83 -2.43 13.17 17.39
N PHE A 84 -1.51 13.02 16.42
CA PHE A 84 -1.84 12.92 15.02
C PHE A 84 -2.01 11.45 14.62
N ALA A 85 -3.16 11.09 14.05
CA ALA A 85 -3.38 9.75 13.52
C ALA A 85 -2.51 9.53 12.26
N PRO A 86 -1.50 8.62 12.28
CA PRO A 86 -0.63 8.44 11.12
C PRO A 86 -1.31 7.66 9.99
N VAL A 87 -1.08 8.08 8.74
CA VAL A 87 -1.38 7.36 7.50
C VAL A 87 -0.08 7.25 6.70
N VAL A 88 0.57 6.10 6.78
CA VAL A 88 1.95 5.93 6.33
C VAL A 88 2.02 5.05 5.09
N GLY A 89 2.54 5.61 4.00
CA GLY A 89 2.81 4.88 2.75
C GLY A 89 4.28 4.53 2.56
N THR A 90 5.16 5.04 3.40
CA THR A 90 6.56 4.66 3.42
C THR A 90 6.71 3.24 3.95
N THR A 91 7.51 2.43 3.27
CA THR A 91 7.79 1.03 3.64
C THR A 91 9.12 0.91 4.38
N GLY A 92 9.45 -0.29 4.86
CA GLY A 92 10.75 -0.59 5.49
C GLY A 92 10.71 -0.74 7.01
N PHE A 93 9.52 -0.79 7.60
CA PHE A 93 9.36 -1.12 9.02
C PHE A 93 9.70 -2.59 9.28
N THR A 94 10.34 -2.87 10.41
CA THR A 94 10.47 -4.22 10.93
C THR A 94 9.18 -4.66 11.64
N SER A 95 9.04 -5.97 11.88
CA SER A 95 7.89 -6.51 12.61
C SER A 95 7.84 -5.98 14.05
N GLU A 96 8.99 -5.78 14.66
CA GLU A 96 9.17 -5.25 16.01
C GLU A 96 8.72 -3.79 16.08
N GLU A 97 9.15 -2.96 15.12
CA GLU A 97 8.73 -1.55 15.02
C GLU A 97 7.22 -1.41 14.83
N ILE A 98 6.62 -2.26 13.99
CA ILE A 98 5.17 -2.28 13.78
C ILE A 98 4.45 -2.66 15.09
N ALA A 99 4.95 -3.67 15.81
CA ALA A 99 4.35 -4.11 17.08
C ALA A 99 4.42 -3.00 18.14
N GLU A 100 5.57 -2.33 18.27
CA GLU A 100 5.76 -1.21 19.19
C GLU A 100 4.83 -0.04 18.87
N LEU A 101 4.73 0.37 17.59
CA LEU A 101 3.84 1.45 17.16
C LEU A 101 2.36 1.12 17.41
N LYS A 102 1.94 -0.13 17.22
CA LYS A 102 0.58 -0.59 17.55
C LYS A 102 0.29 -0.52 19.04
N GLU A 103 1.21 -0.96 19.88
CA GLU A 103 1.06 -0.89 21.33
C GLU A 103 0.99 0.56 21.80
N PHE A 104 1.87 1.41 21.28
CA PHE A 104 1.90 2.83 21.60
C PHE A 104 0.61 3.55 21.16
N SER A 105 0.16 3.31 19.94
CA SER A 105 -1.11 3.85 19.40
C SER A 105 -2.30 3.45 20.28
N ARG A 106 -2.39 2.19 20.67
CA ARG A 106 -3.44 1.69 21.57
C ARG A 106 -3.39 2.35 22.95
N ALA A 107 -2.20 2.57 23.50
CA ALA A 107 -2.05 3.27 24.77
C ALA A 107 -2.48 4.74 24.73
N GLN A 108 -2.40 5.37 23.56
CA GLN A 108 -2.86 6.74 23.32
C GLN A 108 -4.33 6.83 22.85
N ASP A 109 -5.02 5.70 22.67
CA ASP A 109 -6.38 5.64 22.12
C ASP A 109 -6.49 6.32 20.74
N LEU A 110 -5.47 6.20 19.91
CA LEU A 110 -5.31 6.91 18.65
C LEU A 110 -5.21 5.93 17.49
N GLY A 111 -6.05 6.13 16.47
CA GLY A 111 -6.02 5.34 15.25
C GLY A 111 -4.78 5.59 14.39
N GLY A 112 -4.50 4.68 13.49
CA GLY A 112 -3.44 4.85 12.51
C GLY A 112 -3.43 3.75 11.45
N LEU A 113 -2.70 4.00 10.37
CA LEU A 113 -2.54 3.07 9.26
C LEU A 113 -1.10 3.10 8.75
N ILE A 114 -0.46 1.95 8.68
CA ILE A 114 0.72 1.74 7.84
C ILE A 114 0.29 0.82 6.71
N ALA A 115 0.32 1.30 5.46
CA ALA A 115 -0.11 0.53 4.29
C ALA A 115 1.02 0.39 3.26
N PRO A 116 1.53 -0.82 3.03
CA PRO A 116 2.49 -1.08 1.96
C PRO A 116 1.92 -0.82 0.56
N ASN A 117 0.59 -0.83 0.44
CA ASN A 117 -0.12 -0.58 -0.81
C ASN A 117 -1.44 0.15 -0.55
N PHE A 118 -1.60 1.31 -1.18
CA PHE A 118 -2.83 2.11 -1.14
C PHE A 118 -3.74 1.92 -2.37
N ALA A 119 -3.35 1.08 -3.35
CA ALA A 119 -4.21 0.77 -4.49
C ALA A 119 -5.38 -0.12 -4.04
N LEU A 120 -6.53 0.49 -3.77
CA LEU A 120 -7.73 -0.18 -3.26
C LEU A 120 -8.10 -1.41 -4.11
N GLY A 121 -8.07 -1.27 -5.44
CA GLY A 121 -8.36 -2.38 -6.34
C GLY A 121 -7.36 -3.55 -6.22
N ALA A 122 -6.07 -3.27 -5.93
CA ALA A 122 -5.09 -4.33 -5.70
C ALA A 122 -5.34 -5.04 -4.36
N VAL A 123 -5.74 -4.30 -3.32
CA VAL A 123 -6.09 -4.88 -2.01
C VAL A 123 -7.33 -5.76 -2.13
N LEU A 124 -8.37 -5.28 -2.81
CA LEU A 124 -9.59 -6.08 -3.07
C LEU A 124 -9.28 -7.31 -3.93
N LEU A 125 -8.43 -7.19 -4.95
CA LEU A 125 -7.99 -8.34 -5.76
C LEU A 125 -7.33 -9.41 -4.88
N MET A 126 -6.43 -9.03 -3.97
CA MET A 126 -5.79 -9.98 -3.04
C MET A 126 -6.82 -10.67 -2.15
N GLN A 127 -7.78 -9.95 -1.59
CA GLN A 127 -8.85 -10.52 -0.76
C GLN A 127 -9.74 -11.49 -1.55
N PHE A 128 -10.17 -11.09 -2.75
CA PHE A 128 -11.01 -11.93 -3.60
C PHE A 128 -10.26 -13.17 -4.11
N ALA A 129 -8.98 -13.01 -4.46
CA ALA A 129 -8.13 -14.14 -4.84
C ALA A 129 -7.98 -15.15 -3.68
N THR A 130 -7.76 -14.68 -2.47
CA THR A 130 -7.72 -15.52 -1.26
C THR A 130 -9.04 -16.28 -1.03
N GLN A 131 -10.17 -15.62 -1.26
CA GLN A 131 -11.48 -16.28 -1.17
C GLN A 131 -11.66 -17.33 -2.25
N ALA A 132 -11.31 -17.01 -3.50
CA ALA A 132 -11.45 -17.92 -4.64
C ALA A 132 -10.54 -19.16 -4.50
N ALA A 133 -9.32 -18.99 -3.98
CA ALA A 133 -8.32 -20.04 -3.81
C ALA A 133 -8.79 -21.22 -2.93
N LYS A 134 -9.77 -21.01 -2.06
CA LYS A 134 -10.40 -22.07 -1.26
C LYS A 134 -11.17 -23.09 -2.10
N TYR A 135 -11.61 -22.71 -3.30
CA TYR A 135 -12.46 -23.49 -4.18
C TYR A 135 -11.80 -23.82 -5.51
N PHE A 136 -10.80 -23.04 -5.90
CA PHE A 136 -10.04 -23.17 -7.15
C PHE A 136 -8.56 -23.37 -6.82
N PRO A 137 -8.10 -24.61 -6.63
CA PRO A 137 -6.71 -24.85 -6.25
C PRO A 137 -5.71 -24.64 -7.40
N ASN A 138 -6.15 -24.66 -8.67
CA ASN A 138 -5.30 -24.37 -9.82
C ASN A 138 -5.33 -22.87 -10.14
N VAL A 139 -4.19 -22.21 -10.00
CA VAL A 139 -4.09 -20.76 -10.14
C VAL A 139 -2.73 -20.32 -10.68
N GLU A 140 -2.76 -19.35 -11.58
CA GLU A 140 -1.56 -18.66 -12.06
C GLU A 140 -1.73 -17.15 -11.88
N ILE A 141 -0.61 -16.45 -11.60
CA ILE A 141 -0.55 -15.00 -11.44
C ILE A 141 0.26 -14.41 -12.59
N ILE A 142 -0.25 -13.37 -13.23
CA ILE A 142 0.49 -12.57 -14.21
C ILE A 142 0.57 -11.13 -13.66
N GLU A 143 1.80 -10.66 -13.37
CA GLU A 143 2.01 -9.27 -12.98
C GLU A 143 2.74 -8.52 -14.09
N LEU A 144 2.29 -7.30 -14.36
CA LEU A 144 2.80 -6.52 -15.49
C LEU A 144 3.19 -5.13 -14.99
N HIS A 145 4.43 -4.73 -15.24
CA HIS A 145 4.96 -3.44 -14.82
C HIS A 145 5.81 -2.79 -15.93
N HIS A 146 6.11 -1.51 -15.71
CA HIS A 146 7.03 -0.78 -16.57
C HIS A 146 8.43 -1.45 -16.61
N ASP A 147 9.15 -1.25 -17.69
CA ASP A 147 10.46 -1.82 -17.99
C ASP A 147 11.57 -1.46 -16.99
N LYS A 148 11.38 -0.39 -16.19
CA LYS A 148 12.35 0.08 -15.19
C LYS A 148 12.17 -0.54 -13.80
N LYS A 149 11.17 -1.41 -13.59
CA LYS A 149 10.99 -2.12 -12.32
C LYS A 149 12.07 -3.20 -12.17
N LYS A 150 12.80 -3.13 -11.06
CA LYS A 150 14.02 -3.97 -10.86
C LYS A 150 13.71 -5.35 -10.30
N ASP A 151 12.73 -5.44 -9.40
CA ASP A 151 12.32 -6.70 -8.78
C ASP A 151 11.31 -7.45 -9.67
N ALA A 152 11.40 -8.77 -9.66
CA ALA A 152 10.44 -9.71 -10.27
C ALA A 152 10.47 -11.02 -9.46
N PRO A 153 9.30 -11.56 -9.04
CA PRO A 153 7.97 -10.96 -9.13
C PRO A 153 7.81 -9.70 -8.28
N SER A 154 6.73 -8.93 -8.51
CA SER A 154 6.40 -7.78 -7.69
C SER A 154 6.01 -8.19 -6.26
N GLY A 155 6.25 -7.31 -5.27
CA GLY A 155 5.85 -7.57 -3.89
C GLY A 155 4.35 -7.85 -3.73
N THR A 156 3.49 -7.21 -4.53
CA THR A 156 2.04 -7.47 -4.53
C THR A 156 1.73 -8.88 -5.04
N ALA A 157 2.41 -9.35 -6.09
CA ALA A 157 2.22 -10.71 -6.60
C ALA A 157 2.68 -11.78 -5.61
N ILE A 158 3.83 -11.56 -4.96
CA ILE A 158 4.31 -12.44 -3.88
C ILE A 158 3.29 -12.48 -2.74
N LYS A 159 2.84 -11.31 -2.26
CA LYS A 159 1.86 -11.24 -1.17
C LYS A 159 0.54 -11.90 -1.53
N THR A 160 0.07 -11.76 -2.78
CA THR A 160 -1.11 -12.46 -3.28
C THR A 160 -0.93 -13.98 -3.21
N ALA A 161 0.23 -14.48 -3.66
CA ALA A 161 0.54 -15.91 -3.62
C ALA A 161 0.63 -16.44 -2.18
N GLU A 162 1.27 -15.70 -1.26
CA GLU A 162 1.33 -16.05 0.17
C GLU A 162 -0.07 -16.21 0.77
N LEU A 163 -0.95 -15.20 0.58
CA LEU A 163 -2.30 -15.22 1.11
C LEU A 163 -3.16 -16.36 0.52
N MET A 164 -2.98 -16.68 -0.75
CA MET A 164 -3.64 -17.83 -1.37
C MET A 164 -3.09 -19.16 -0.84
N ALA A 165 -1.77 -19.28 -0.64
CA ALA A 165 -1.14 -20.49 -0.12
C ALA A 165 -1.62 -20.85 1.29
N GLU A 166 -1.95 -19.84 2.14
CA GLU A 166 -2.49 -20.07 3.49
C GLU A 166 -3.85 -20.81 3.50
N VAL A 167 -4.63 -20.74 2.41
CA VAL A 167 -6.01 -21.24 2.37
C VAL A 167 -6.27 -22.26 1.26
N ARG A 168 -5.35 -22.35 0.30
CA ARG A 168 -5.42 -23.23 -0.88
C ARG A 168 -4.98 -24.64 -0.51
N GLU A 169 -5.59 -25.65 -1.13
CA GLU A 169 -4.99 -26.98 -1.16
C GLU A 169 -3.68 -26.93 -1.97
N SER A 170 -2.56 -27.33 -1.35
CA SER A 170 -1.26 -27.36 -2.06
C SER A 170 -1.26 -28.54 -3.03
N ILE A 171 -1.29 -28.22 -4.32
CA ILE A 171 -1.27 -29.19 -5.43
C ILE A 171 -0.20 -28.80 -6.43
N GLN A 172 0.40 -29.81 -7.06
CA GLN A 172 1.25 -29.62 -8.24
C GLN A 172 0.34 -29.43 -9.45
N GLN A 173 0.43 -28.27 -10.12
CA GLN A 173 -0.32 -27.94 -11.33
C GLN A 173 0.43 -28.43 -12.58
N GLY A 174 -0.32 -28.65 -13.67
CA GLY A 174 0.23 -29.06 -14.95
C GLY A 174 0.26 -30.58 -15.15
N ALA A 175 0.74 -31.01 -16.28
CA ALA A 175 0.93 -32.43 -16.58
C ALA A 175 2.16 -32.97 -15.82
N ALA A 176 2.07 -34.21 -15.35
CA ALA A 176 3.17 -34.85 -14.63
C ALA A 176 4.45 -35.02 -15.48
N ASP A 177 4.31 -35.03 -16.81
CA ASP A 177 5.35 -35.14 -17.82
C ASP A 177 5.55 -33.82 -18.60
N GLU A 178 5.20 -32.67 -17.99
CA GLU A 178 5.37 -31.34 -18.59
C GLU A 178 6.87 -31.06 -18.86
N GLU A 179 7.19 -30.63 -20.06
CA GLU A 179 8.53 -30.27 -20.48
C GLU A 179 8.61 -28.81 -20.92
N GLU A 180 9.50 -28.02 -20.29
CA GLU A 180 9.81 -26.67 -20.74
C GLU A 180 10.78 -26.72 -21.94
N LEU A 181 10.26 -26.44 -23.13
CA LEU A 181 11.12 -26.32 -24.35
C LEU A 181 12.06 -25.12 -24.29
N ILE A 182 11.70 -24.09 -23.51
CA ILE A 182 12.54 -22.94 -23.19
C ILE A 182 12.46 -22.75 -21.67
N ALA A 183 13.61 -22.78 -21.02
CA ALA A 183 13.69 -22.65 -19.56
C ALA A 183 13.00 -21.39 -19.06
N GLY A 184 12.14 -21.52 -18.06
CA GLY A 184 11.35 -20.44 -17.48
C GLY A 184 10.03 -20.14 -18.20
N ALA A 185 9.64 -20.93 -19.22
CA ALA A 185 8.39 -20.74 -19.94
C ALA A 185 7.14 -20.83 -19.03
N ARG A 186 7.24 -21.64 -17.96
CA ARG A 186 6.18 -21.83 -16.96
C ARG A 186 6.24 -20.81 -15.79
N GLY A 187 7.11 -19.80 -15.87
CA GLY A 187 7.26 -18.80 -14.83
C GLY A 187 7.92 -19.31 -13.55
N ALA A 188 7.84 -18.53 -12.48
CA ALA A 188 8.36 -18.91 -11.17
C ALA A 188 7.37 -19.80 -10.42
N ASP A 189 7.89 -20.83 -9.73
CA ASP A 189 7.08 -21.66 -8.84
C ASP A 189 6.97 -21.03 -7.45
N PHE A 190 5.76 -20.98 -6.91
CA PHE A 190 5.49 -20.60 -5.53
C PHE A 190 4.40 -21.54 -4.96
N ASP A 191 4.81 -22.51 -4.17
CA ASP A 191 3.91 -23.51 -3.59
C ASP A 191 3.00 -24.20 -4.63
N GLY A 192 3.57 -24.58 -5.80
CA GLY A 192 2.86 -25.16 -6.92
C GLY A 192 2.02 -24.21 -7.76
N MET A 193 1.91 -22.94 -7.40
CA MET A 193 1.35 -21.87 -8.23
C MET A 193 2.42 -21.29 -9.16
N ARG A 194 2.01 -20.77 -10.31
CA ARG A 194 2.94 -20.11 -11.24
C ARG A 194 2.77 -18.60 -11.20
N ILE A 195 3.91 -17.88 -11.17
CA ILE A 195 3.94 -16.42 -11.23
C ILE A 195 4.73 -15.99 -12.46
N HIS A 196 4.10 -15.17 -13.31
CA HIS A 196 4.68 -14.63 -14.53
C HIS A 196 4.87 -13.12 -14.38
N SER A 197 6.05 -12.62 -14.76
CA SER A 197 6.40 -11.21 -14.66
C SER A 197 6.62 -10.61 -16.04
N VAL A 198 5.80 -9.62 -16.41
CA VAL A 198 5.92 -8.87 -17.67
C VAL A 198 6.54 -7.50 -17.39
N ARG A 199 7.53 -7.10 -18.21
CA ARG A 199 8.22 -5.80 -18.14
C ARG A 199 8.23 -5.16 -19.52
N LEU A 200 7.37 -4.10 -19.71
CA LEU A 200 7.26 -3.40 -20.99
C LEU A 200 7.11 -1.89 -20.78
N PRO A 201 7.66 -1.06 -21.70
CA PRO A 201 7.35 0.36 -21.74
C PRO A 201 5.84 0.60 -21.90
N GLY A 202 5.32 1.61 -21.20
CA GLY A 202 3.90 1.98 -21.25
C GLY A 202 3.02 1.30 -20.22
N LEU A 203 3.47 0.20 -19.60
CA LEU A 203 2.80 -0.38 -18.44
C LEU A 203 3.11 0.42 -17.17
N VAL A 204 2.21 0.35 -16.19
CA VAL A 204 2.39 0.99 -14.88
C VAL A 204 2.46 -0.08 -13.79
N ALA A 205 1.33 -0.60 -13.34
CA ALA A 205 1.25 -1.68 -12.37
C ALA A 205 -0.07 -2.43 -12.55
N HIS A 206 0.01 -3.68 -12.94
CA HIS A 206 -1.16 -4.51 -13.25
C HIS A 206 -0.96 -5.90 -12.66
N GLN A 207 -2.05 -6.54 -12.26
CA GLN A 207 -2.02 -7.92 -11.81
C GLN A 207 -3.28 -8.64 -12.25
N GLU A 208 -3.10 -9.86 -12.74
CA GLU A 208 -4.16 -10.78 -13.10
C GLU A 208 -3.95 -12.10 -12.35
N VAL A 209 -5.01 -12.64 -11.76
CA VAL A 209 -5.03 -13.94 -11.10
C VAL A 209 -6.03 -14.79 -11.84
N ILE A 210 -5.55 -15.88 -12.44
CA ILE A 210 -6.33 -16.78 -13.29
C ILE A 210 -6.50 -18.09 -12.53
N PHE A 211 -7.75 -18.45 -12.24
CA PHE A 211 -8.13 -19.70 -11.64
C PHE A 211 -8.76 -20.62 -12.67
N GLY A 212 -8.39 -21.90 -12.64
CA GLY A 212 -8.94 -22.93 -13.51
C GLY A 212 -9.57 -24.07 -12.73
N ASN A 213 -10.68 -24.59 -13.24
CA ASN A 213 -11.32 -25.81 -12.78
C ASN A 213 -11.95 -26.53 -13.96
N GLN A 214 -12.42 -27.78 -13.76
CA GLN A 214 -13.03 -28.53 -14.84
C GLN A 214 -14.32 -27.86 -15.34
N GLY A 215 -14.27 -27.38 -16.58
CA GLY A 215 -15.42 -26.77 -17.25
C GLY A 215 -15.65 -25.28 -16.94
N GLU A 216 -14.82 -24.66 -16.09
CA GLU A 216 -14.96 -23.25 -15.71
C GLU A 216 -13.61 -22.58 -15.43
N GLY A 217 -13.59 -21.26 -15.44
CA GLY A 217 -12.46 -20.45 -15.03
C GLY A 217 -12.94 -19.14 -14.39
N LEU A 218 -12.12 -18.59 -13.51
CA LEU A 218 -12.35 -17.28 -12.90
C LEU A 218 -11.09 -16.44 -13.08
N THR A 219 -11.25 -15.22 -13.57
CA THR A 219 -10.15 -14.27 -13.68
C THR A 219 -10.44 -13.03 -12.87
N LEU A 220 -9.49 -12.63 -12.02
CA LEU A 220 -9.51 -11.37 -11.29
C LEU A 220 -8.40 -10.50 -11.84
N ARG A 221 -8.72 -9.24 -12.18
CA ARG A 221 -7.74 -8.30 -12.74
C ARG A 221 -7.85 -6.92 -12.10
N HIS A 222 -6.70 -6.35 -11.79
CA HIS A 222 -6.54 -4.96 -11.38
C HIS A 222 -5.53 -4.26 -12.26
N ASP A 223 -5.88 -3.08 -12.73
CA ASP A 223 -5.06 -2.22 -13.55
C ASP A 223 -4.90 -0.85 -12.87
N SER A 224 -3.66 -0.46 -12.59
CA SER A 224 -3.29 0.88 -12.14
C SER A 224 -2.67 1.63 -13.33
N TYR A 225 -3.31 2.70 -13.77
CA TYR A 225 -2.88 3.47 -14.95
C TYR A 225 -1.98 4.65 -14.60
N ASP A 226 -2.10 5.17 -13.38
CA ASP A 226 -1.26 6.24 -12.85
C ASP A 226 -1.30 6.27 -11.30
N ARG A 227 -0.62 7.24 -10.67
CA ARG A 227 -0.52 7.34 -9.21
C ARG A 227 -1.80 7.78 -8.52
N SER A 228 -2.78 8.33 -9.26
CA SER A 228 -4.08 8.69 -8.69
C SER A 228 -4.83 7.47 -8.14
N SER A 229 -4.53 6.28 -8.68
CA SER A 229 -5.09 5.02 -8.21
C SER A 229 -4.80 4.72 -6.73
N PHE A 230 -3.69 5.25 -6.17
CA PHE A 230 -3.36 5.13 -4.76
C PHE A 230 -4.11 6.13 -3.88
N MET A 231 -4.53 7.25 -4.45
CA MET A 231 -5.13 8.36 -3.69
C MET A 231 -6.50 8.01 -3.11
N THR A 232 -7.24 7.11 -3.75
CA THR A 232 -8.50 6.60 -3.19
C THR A 232 -8.26 5.88 -1.86
N GLY A 233 -7.22 5.05 -1.77
CA GLY A 233 -6.86 4.37 -0.53
C GLY A 233 -6.27 5.31 0.52
N VAL A 234 -5.49 6.32 0.11
CA VAL A 234 -4.98 7.36 1.03
C VAL A 234 -6.14 8.16 1.62
N ASN A 235 -7.08 8.59 0.79
CA ASN A 235 -8.28 9.31 1.23
C ASN A 235 -9.12 8.47 2.22
N LEU A 236 -9.35 7.21 1.88
CA LEU A 236 -10.02 6.26 2.77
C LEU A 236 -9.27 6.14 4.11
N GLY A 237 -7.94 5.97 4.05
CA GLY A 237 -7.09 5.90 5.23
C GLY A 237 -7.27 7.12 6.13
N ILE A 238 -7.16 8.33 5.58
CA ILE A 238 -7.35 9.60 6.32
C ILE A 238 -8.72 9.64 7.01
N LYS A 239 -9.79 9.27 6.31
CA LYS A 239 -11.17 9.34 6.84
C LYS A 239 -11.48 8.24 7.86
N GLU A 240 -10.80 7.13 7.82
CA GLU A 240 -11.04 5.99 8.71
C GLU A 240 -10.16 6.01 9.97
N VAL A 241 -8.89 6.46 9.89
CA VAL A 241 -8.01 6.45 11.07
C VAL A 241 -8.53 7.33 12.21
N VAL A 242 -9.20 8.43 11.91
CA VAL A 242 -9.79 9.34 12.93
C VAL A 242 -10.97 8.74 13.69
N LYS A 243 -11.48 7.59 13.25
CA LYS A 243 -12.59 6.86 13.90
C LYS A 243 -12.09 5.65 14.68
N ARG A 244 -10.79 5.38 14.66
CA ARG A 244 -10.17 4.18 15.26
C ARG A 244 -9.37 4.54 16.50
N HIS A 245 -9.09 3.52 17.29
CA HIS A 245 -8.41 3.60 18.59
C HIS A 245 -7.10 2.82 18.61
N GLU A 246 -6.68 2.31 17.45
CA GLU A 246 -5.41 1.61 17.30
C GLU A 246 -4.88 1.71 15.87
N LEU A 247 -3.56 1.58 15.72
CA LEU A 247 -2.87 1.51 14.45
C LEU A 247 -3.02 0.11 13.84
N VAL A 248 -3.36 0.06 12.55
CA VAL A 248 -3.41 -1.17 11.77
C VAL A 248 -2.32 -1.19 10.68
N TYR A 249 -1.90 -2.39 10.30
CA TYR A 249 -0.96 -2.60 9.21
C TYR A 249 -1.68 -3.31 8.06
N GLY A 250 -1.77 -2.62 6.93
CA GLY A 250 -2.51 -3.06 5.74
C GLY A 250 -3.85 -2.34 5.57
N LEU A 251 -4.09 -1.83 4.35
CA LEU A 251 -5.32 -1.12 3.99
C LEU A 251 -6.56 -2.02 4.11
N GLU A 252 -6.39 -3.32 3.95
CA GLU A 252 -7.43 -4.35 4.07
C GLU A 252 -8.17 -4.33 5.41
N HIS A 253 -7.52 -3.84 6.46
CA HIS A 253 -8.13 -3.74 7.80
C HIS A 253 -9.05 -2.52 7.96
N LEU A 254 -9.13 -1.65 6.95
CA LEU A 254 -10.05 -0.51 6.91
C LEU A 254 -11.30 -0.76 6.03
N LEU A 255 -11.37 -1.90 5.33
CA LEU A 255 -12.43 -2.24 4.38
C LEU A 255 -13.62 -2.98 5.02
#